data_03bcb5571623b9b3f038099aeb5f60d6
#
_entry.id   03bcb5571623b9b3f038099aeb5f60d6
#
_cell.length_a   1.000
_cell.length_b   1.000
_cell.length_c   1.000
_cell.angle_alpha   90.00
_cell.angle_beta   90.00
_cell.angle_gamma   90.00
#
_symmetry.space_group_name_H-M   'P 1'
#
loop_
_entity.id
_entity.type
_entity.pdbx_description
1 polymer ?
#
loop_
_entity_poly.entity_id
_entity_poly.type
_entity_poly.pdbx_seq_one_letter_code
_entity_poly.pdbx_strand_id
1 'polypeptide(L)'
;MRDFPIFTTEYGVSSLILKEIPYKKQAFIRILDVQEDFFEDHLAECISFCRICGAEHIFAQGSPQLEQYPLYTSVYEMRGTACPEEEKVAGLFPVTEETVGKWRNIYNEAMRSVDNAGTLESREEKRIVESGGAYFVHISGDLLGIFWLEGGKLLAIAAVKRGAGEIVMHTMMSLMKGEQLVLDVASTNKRAIRLYEKLGLLKTSEVSRWHRVL
;
A
#
# COMPACT_ATOMS: atom_id res chain seq x y z
N MET A 1 -7.72 -14.73 5.08
CA MET A 1 -8.81 -13.78 5.41
C MET A 1 -8.18 -12.69 6.26
N ARG A 2 -8.23 -11.42 5.86
CA ARG A 2 -7.73 -10.33 6.70
C ARG A 2 -8.80 -10.10 7.76
N ASP A 3 -8.50 -10.37 9.03
CA ASP A 3 -9.40 -10.10 10.16
C ASP A 3 -9.42 -8.59 10.42
N PHE A 4 -10.26 -7.89 9.68
CA PHE A 4 -10.61 -6.52 10.04
C PHE A 4 -11.79 -6.60 11.00
N PRO A 5 -11.67 -6.07 12.23
CA PRO A 5 -12.77 -6.06 13.15
C PRO A 5 -13.97 -5.32 12.55
N ILE A 6 -15.12 -5.96 12.61
CA ILE A 6 -16.40 -5.34 12.25
C ILE A 6 -16.90 -4.61 13.49
N PHE A 7 -17.22 -3.34 13.31
CA PHE A 7 -17.80 -2.48 14.31
C PHE A 7 -19.24 -2.15 13.92
N THR A 8 -20.17 -2.46 14.79
CA THR A 8 -21.61 -2.30 14.55
C THR A 8 -22.20 -1.35 15.58
N THR A 9 -22.94 -0.37 15.13
CA THR A 9 -23.78 0.52 15.92
C THR A 9 -25.25 0.22 15.61
N GLU A 10 -26.18 0.89 16.25
CA GLU A 10 -27.61 0.81 15.86
C GLU A 10 -27.88 1.45 14.50
N TYR A 11 -26.96 2.27 13.99
CA TYR A 11 -27.10 3.05 12.75
C TYR A 11 -26.37 2.46 11.55
N GLY A 12 -25.43 1.54 11.74
CA GLY A 12 -24.65 1.01 10.64
C GLY A 12 -23.54 0.04 11.00
N VAL A 13 -22.79 -0.34 9.98
CA VAL A 13 -21.71 -1.33 10.07
C VAL A 13 -20.46 -0.78 9.40
N SER A 14 -19.34 -0.83 10.08
CA SER A 14 -18.02 -0.44 9.57
C SER A 14 -16.96 -1.49 9.82
N SER A 15 -15.94 -1.54 9.00
CA SER A 15 -14.70 -2.27 9.27
C SER A 15 -13.65 -1.29 9.75
N LEU A 16 -13.03 -1.55 10.90
CA LEU A 16 -12.00 -0.71 11.49
C LEU A 16 -10.62 -1.31 11.26
N ILE A 17 -9.71 -0.53 10.66
CA ILE A 17 -8.32 -0.92 10.42
C ILE A 17 -7.47 -0.21 11.47
N LEU A 18 -7.12 -0.92 12.54
CA LEU A 18 -6.43 -0.38 13.72
C LEU A 18 -4.93 -0.71 13.75
N LYS A 19 -4.46 -1.55 12.83
CA LYS A 19 -3.09 -2.07 12.83
C LYS A 19 -2.01 -0.98 12.66
N GLU A 20 -2.37 0.18 12.11
CA GLU A 20 -1.42 1.29 11.92
C GLU A 20 -1.28 2.20 13.16
N ILE A 21 -2.12 2.00 14.18
CA ILE A 21 -2.06 2.82 15.42
C ILE A 21 -0.70 2.73 16.12
N PRO A 22 -0.10 1.53 16.34
CA PRO A 22 1.20 1.42 17.01
C PRO A 22 2.35 2.07 16.24
N TYR A 23 2.24 2.18 14.92
CA TYR A 23 3.32 2.61 14.03
C TYR A 23 3.19 4.08 13.60
N LYS A 24 1.97 4.50 13.26
CA LYS A 24 1.69 5.81 12.65
C LYS A 24 0.64 6.62 13.40
N LYS A 25 0.07 6.10 14.50
CA LYS A 25 -1.07 6.70 15.20
C LYS A 25 -2.30 6.90 14.31
N GLN A 26 -2.43 6.07 13.29
CA GLN A 26 -3.49 6.16 12.27
C GLN A 26 -4.48 5.01 12.39
N ALA A 27 -5.77 5.33 12.24
CA ALA A 27 -6.83 4.36 12.05
C ALA A 27 -7.60 4.66 10.76
N PHE A 28 -8.19 3.60 10.17
CA PHE A 28 -8.97 3.74 8.95
C PHE A 28 -10.34 3.08 9.16
N ILE A 29 -11.40 3.81 8.83
CA ILE A 29 -12.80 3.38 8.92
C ILE A 29 -13.28 3.10 7.51
N ARG A 30 -13.74 1.88 7.25
CA ARG A 30 -14.46 1.53 6.02
C ARG A 30 -15.92 1.36 6.36
N ILE A 31 -16.74 2.31 6.00
CA ILE A 31 -18.20 2.24 6.15
C ILE A 31 -18.70 1.21 5.14
N LEU A 32 -19.39 0.18 5.62
CA LEU A 32 -19.94 -0.90 4.80
C LEU A 32 -21.42 -0.67 4.53
N ASP A 33 -22.13 -0.17 5.55
CA ASP A 33 -23.53 0.18 5.50
C ASP A 33 -23.83 1.21 6.59
N VAL A 34 -24.70 2.19 6.31
CA VAL A 34 -25.13 3.22 7.27
C VAL A 34 -26.46 3.81 6.87
N GLN A 35 -27.35 4.04 7.83
CA GLN A 35 -28.58 4.81 7.62
C GLN A 35 -28.21 6.27 7.34
N GLU A 36 -28.68 6.84 6.22
CA GLU A 36 -28.27 8.18 5.75
C GLU A 36 -28.49 9.28 6.79
N ASP A 37 -29.64 9.26 7.49
CA ASP A 37 -29.98 10.26 8.50
C ASP A 37 -29.12 10.18 9.76
N PHE A 38 -28.45 9.05 10.01
CA PHE A 38 -27.64 8.78 11.18
C PHE A 38 -26.13 8.59 10.86
N PHE A 39 -25.72 9.06 9.69
CA PHE A 39 -24.32 8.96 9.25
C PHE A 39 -23.36 9.59 10.26
N GLU A 40 -23.64 10.81 10.74
CA GLU A 40 -22.79 11.54 11.67
C GLU A 40 -22.70 10.82 13.03
N ASP A 41 -23.80 10.27 13.53
CA ASP A 41 -23.83 9.51 14.79
C ASP A 41 -22.98 8.24 14.67
N HIS A 42 -23.17 7.45 13.58
CA HIS A 42 -22.37 6.26 13.31
C HIS A 42 -20.87 6.58 13.18
N LEU A 43 -20.54 7.64 12.42
CA LEU A 43 -19.15 8.07 12.22
C LEU A 43 -18.52 8.53 13.55
N ALA A 44 -19.26 9.27 14.37
CA ALA A 44 -18.79 9.74 15.67
C ALA A 44 -18.47 8.58 16.63
N GLU A 45 -19.29 7.53 16.64
CA GLU A 45 -19.01 6.33 17.44
C GLU A 45 -17.76 5.60 16.95
N CYS A 46 -17.60 5.42 15.63
CA CYS A 46 -16.39 4.83 15.02
C CYS A 46 -15.13 5.63 15.38
N ILE A 47 -15.18 6.96 15.26
CA ILE A 47 -14.08 7.86 15.63
C ILE A 47 -13.75 7.72 17.12
N SER A 48 -14.77 7.73 17.98
CA SER A 48 -14.60 7.60 19.42
C SER A 48 -13.89 6.30 19.80
N PHE A 49 -14.29 5.19 19.20
CA PHE A 49 -13.64 3.89 19.39
C PHE A 49 -12.18 3.89 18.91
N CYS A 50 -11.90 4.42 17.71
CA CYS A 50 -10.54 4.53 17.19
C CYS A 50 -9.64 5.37 18.13
N ARG A 51 -10.17 6.45 18.72
CA ARG A 51 -9.44 7.28 19.71
C ARG A 51 -9.15 6.51 20.99
N ILE A 52 -10.11 5.74 21.50
CA ILE A 52 -9.89 4.88 22.67
C ILE A 52 -8.76 3.89 22.40
N CYS A 53 -8.66 3.38 21.14
CA CYS A 53 -7.55 2.52 20.72
C CYS A 53 -6.22 3.25 20.51
N GLY A 54 -6.17 4.58 20.66
CA GLY A 54 -4.94 5.39 20.60
C GLY A 54 -4.65 6.03 19.23
N ALA A 55 -5.64 6.11 18.34
CA ALA A 55 -5.49 6.83 17.07
C ALA A 55 -5.51 8.35 17.29
N GLU A 56 -4.58 9.04 16.63
CA GLU A 56 -4.49 10.52 16.59
C GLU A 56 -4.98 11.07 15.26
N HIS A 57 -4.92 10.27 14.20
CA HIS A 57 -5.40 10.59 12.86
C HIS A 57 -6.34 9.49 12.39
N ILE A 58 -7.52 9.87 11.91
CA ILE A 58 -8.54 8.93 11.49
C ILE A 58 -9.02 9.30 10.09
N PHE A 59 -9.07 8.28 9.22
CA PHE A 59 -9.50 8.41 7.84
C PHE A 59 -10.68 7.49 7.58
N ALA A 60 -11.63 7.94 6.74
CA ALA A 60 -12.82 7.16 6.42
C ALA A 60 -13.06 7.07 4.91
N GLN A 61 -13.72 5.99 4.48
CA GLN A 61 -14.22 5.78 3.13
C GLN A 61 -15.53 4.98 3.16
N GLY A 62 -16.25 4.92 2.04
CA GLY A 62 -17.39 4.03 1.84
C GLY A 62 -18.77 4.71 1.92
N SER A 63 -18.83 6.04 2.11
CA SER A 63 -20.09 6.79 2.03
C SER A 63 -19.90 8.07 1.20
N PRO A 64 -20.89 8.47 0.37
CA PRO A 64 -20.87 9.75 -0.33
C PRO A 64 -20.83 10.96 0.61
N GLN A 65 -21.41 10.85 1.81
CA GLN A 65 -21.45 11.92 2.80
C GLN A 65 -20.05 12.31 3.30
N LEU A 66 -19.04 11.47 3.07
CA LEU A 66 -17.65 11.79 3.39
C LEU A 66 -17.05 12.90 2.50
N GLU A 67 -17.68 13.25 1.39
CA GLU A 67 -17.20 14.33 0.51
C GLU A 67 -17.20 15.72 1.19
N GLN A 68 -17.94 15.89 2.28
CA GLN A 68 -17.85 17.10 3.12
C GLN A 68 -16.54 17.20 3.93
N TYR A 69 -15.82 16.11 4.09
CA TYR A 69 -14.54 16.06 4.79
C TYR A 69 -13.35 16.21 3.83
N PRO A 70 -12.24 16.79 4.29
CA PRO A 70 -11.06 16.95 3.46
C PRO A 70 -10.57 15.62 2.87
N LEU A 71 -10.33 15.59 1.57
CA LEU A 71 -9.70 14.45 0.91
C LEU A 71 -8.27 14.27 1.45
N TYR A 72 -7.99 13.07 1.96
CA TYR A 72 -6.64 12.69 2.38
C TYR A 72 -5.85 12.12 1.21
N THR A 73 -6.34 11.02 0.61
CA THR A 73 -5.74 10.41 -0.57
C THR A 73 -6.73 9.52 -1.31
N SER A 74 -6.58 9.45 -2.63
CA SER A 74 -7.16 8.38 -3.43
C SER A 74 -6.09 7.32 -3.72
N VAL A 75 -6.51 6.08 -3.89
CA VAL A 75 -5.64 5.00 -4.37
C VAL A 75 -6.04 4.68 -5.80
N TYR A 76 -5.09 4.77 -6.72
CA TYR A 76 -5.30 4.41 -8.12
C TYR A 76 -4.68 3.07 -8.42
N GLU A 77 -5.41 2.26 -9.18
CA GLU A 77 -4.81 1.14 -9.89
C GLU A 77 -4.13 1.66 -11.15
N MET A 78 -2.91 1.20 -11.41
CA MET A 78 -2.21 1.45 -12.65
C MET A 78 -1.86 0.13 -13.32
N ARG A 79 -1.96 0.10 -14.66
CA ARG A 79 -1.67 -1.08 -15.48
C ARG A 79 -0.82 -0.71 -16.68
N GLY A 80 0.00 -1.66 -17.11
CA GLY A 80 0.81 -1.55 -18.33
C GLY A 80 1.46 -2.87 -18.69
N THR A 81 2.05 -2.95 -19.87
CA THR A 81 2.83 -4.12 -20.29
C THR A 81 4.25 -4.00 -19.73
N ALA A 82 4.76 -5.07 -19.16
CA ALA A 82 6.13 -5.11 -18.63
C ALA A 82 7.15 -5.15 -19.78
N CYS A 83 7.74 -3.98 -20.09
CA CYS A 83 8.75 -3.81 -21.15
C CYS A 83 10.06 -3.28 -20.51
N PRO A 84 10.93 -4.18 -20.00
CA PRO A 84 12.18 -3.78 -19.39
C PRO A 84 13.19 -3.31 -20.44
N GLU A 85 13.99 -2.30 -20.10
CA GLU A 85 15.22 -1.98 -20.82
C GLU A 85 16.35 -2.86 -20.27
N GLU A 86 16.92 -3.74 -21.08
CA GLU A 86 17.91 -4.75 -20.64
C GLU A 86 19.16 -4.12 -20.00
N GLU A 87 19.60 -2.99 -20.50
CA GLU A 87 20.75 -2.23 -19.96
C GLU A 87 20.50 -1.71 -18.53
N LYS A 88 19.25 -1.62 -18.10
CA LYS A 88 18.83 -1.16 -16.76
C LYS A 88 18.46 -2.30 -15.81
N VAL A 89 18.75 -3.54 -16.17
CA VAL A 89 18.46 -4.69 -15.30
C VAL A 89 19.63 -4.97 -14.38
N ALA A 90 19.33 -5.09 -13.10
CA ALA A 90 20.29 -5.36 -12.02
C ALA A 90 20.21 -6.83 -11.55
N GLY A 91 21.08 -7.22 -10.63
CA GLY A 91 21.09 -8.53 -9.98
C GLY A 91 19.91 -8.68 -9.01
N LEU A 92 19.40 -9.90 -8.89
CA LEU A 92 18.33 -10.28 -7.97
C LEU A 92 18.87 -11.25 -6.91
N PHE A 93 18.47 -11.02 -5.66
CA PHE A 93 18.64 -11.98 -4.57
C PHE A 93 17.26 -12.28 -3.97
N PRO A 94 16.79 -13.54 -3.99
CA PRO A 94 15.48 -13.89 -3.47
C PRO A 94 15.44 -13.73 -1.95
N VAL A 95 14.28 -13.41 -1.42
CA VAL A 95 14.04 -13.32 0.02
C VAL A 95 13.91 -14.73 0.58
N THR A 96 14.66 -15.01 1.65
CA THR A 96 14.65 -16.28 2.39
C THR A 96 14.16 -16.07 3.82
N GLU A 97 13.97 -17.15 4.58
CA GLU A 97 13.59 -17.07 6.00
C GLU A 97 14.60 -16.26 6.83
N GLU A 98 15.91 -16.34 6.50
CA GLU A 98 16.95 -15.58 7.20
C GLU A 98 16.98 -14.10 6.84
N THR A 99 16.47 -13.72 5.66
CA THR A 99 16.60 -12.37 5.14
C THR A 99 15.28 -11.58 5.14
N VAL A 100 14.14 -12.24 5.30
CA VAL A 100 12.81 -11.61 5.23
C VAL A 100 12.61 -10.51 6.26
N GLY A 101 13.11 -10.66 7.48
CA GLY A 101 13.05 -9.62 8.51
C GLY A 101 13.76 -8.34 8.09
N LYS A 102 14.94 -8.46 7.44
CA LYS A 102 15.65 -7.29 6.88
C LYS A 102 14.87 -6.65 5.72
N TRP A 103 14.32 -7.48 4.83
CA TRP A 103 13.50 -7.00 3.70
C TRP A 103 12.28 -6.22 4.19
N ARG A 104 11.53 -6.77 5.16
CA ARG A 104 10.38 -6.13 5.80
C ARG A 104 10.75 -4.79 6.43
N ASN A 105 11.88 -4.71 7.14
CA ASN A 105 12.33 -3.48 7.77
C ASN A 105 12.64 -2.40 6.75
N ILE A 106 13.27 -2.75 5.61
CA ILE A 106 13.53 -1.83 4.49
C ILE A 106 12.20 -1.32 3.92
N TYR A 107 11.23 -2.21 3.70
CA TYR A 107 9.90 -1.82 3.24
C TYR A 107 9.24 -0.84 4.20
N ASN A 108 9.16 -1.17 5.48
CA ASN A 108 8.50 -0.35 6.49
C ASN A 108 9.15 1.04 6.62
N GLU A 109 10.47 1.11 6.55
CA GLU A 109 11.20 2.38 6.57
C GLU A 109 10.84 3.24 5.34
N ALA A 110 10.89 2.65 4.15
CA ALA A 110 10.57 3.34 2.90
C ALA A 110 9.09 3.79 2.82
N MET A 111 8.19 3.00 3.40
CA MET A 111 6.74 3.26 3.37
C MET A 111 6.23 4.10 4.55
N ARG A 112 7.09 4.46 5.49
CA ARG A 112 6.69 5.22 6.70
C ARG A 112 5.98 6.53 6.36
N SER A 113 6.46 7.25 5.36
CA SER A 113 5.92 8.55 4.93
C SER A 113 5.00 8.46 3.71
N VAL A 114 4.69 7.27 3.22
CA VAL A 114 3.78 7.09 2.09
C VAL A 114 2.36 6.94 2.62
N ASP A 115 1.47 7.82 2.18
CA ASP A 115 0.08 7.81 2.57
C ASP A 115 -0.59 6.49 2.18
N ASN A 116 -1.45 5.99 3.06
CA ASN A 116 -2.19 4.74 2.89
C ASN A 116 -1.33 3.48 2.65
N ALA A 117 -0.01 3.56 2.79
CA ALA A 117 0.85 2.38 2.78
C ALA A 117 0.75 1.64 4.12
N GLY A 118 0.45 0.34 4.06
CA GLY A 118 0.35 -0.50 5.25
C GLY A 118 1.72 -0.93 5.77
N THR A 119 1.85 -1.01 7.09
CA THR A 119 3.04 -1.58 7.75
C THR A 119 2.99 -3.10 7.66
N LEU A 120 4.10 -3.75 7.30
CA LEU A 120 4.24 -5.21 7.31
C LEU A 120 4.67 -5.69 8.70
N GLU A 121 3.94 -6.65 9.24
CA GLU A 121 4.21 -7.28 10.53
C GLU A 121 4.96 -8.61 10.36
N SER A 122 5.55 -9.13 11.44
CA SER A 122 6.29 -10.42 11.40
C SER A 122 5.41 -11.59 10.96
N ARG A 123 4.11 -11.55 11.26
CA ARG A 123 3.16 -12.58 10.82
C ARG A 123 3.00 -12.67 9.29
N GLU A 124 3.40 -11.63 8.55
CA GLU A 124 3.35 -11.60 7.09
C GLU A 124 4.63 -12.18 6.44
N GLU A 125 5.71 -12.37 7.22
CA GLU A 125 7.01 -12.85 6.73
C GLU A 125 6.90 -14.22 6.05
N LYS A 126 6.18 -15.15 6.66
CA LYS A 126 5.94 -16.48 6.08
C LYS A 126 5.34 -16.40 4.69
N ARG A 127 4.31 -15.55 4.50
CA ARG A 127 3.67 -15.36 3.19
C ARG A 127 4.63 -14.74 2.18
N ILE A 128 5.46 -13.78 2.60
CA ILE A 128 6.44 -13.13 1.72
C ILE A 128 7.42 -14.17 1.16
N VAL A 129 7.95 -15.06 2.01
CA VAL A 129 8.88 -16.11 1.61
C VAL A 129 8.18 -17.15 0.72
N GLU A 130 7.03 -17.65 1.15
CA GLU A 130 6.27 -18.69 0.44
C GLU A 130 5.78 -18.23 -0.95
N SER A 131 5.59 -16.92 -1.17
CA SER A 131 5.20 -16.38 -2.47
C SER A 131 6.28 -16.57 -3.54
N GLY A 132 7.56 -16.67 -3.16
CA GLY A 132 8.69 -16.72 -4.07
C GLY A 132 8.89 -15.48 -4.95
N GLY A 133 8.07 -14.42 -4.75
CA GLY A 133 8.07 -13.22 -5.57
C GLY A 133 8.74 -12.00 -4.94
N ALA A 134 9.34 -12.14 -3.76
CA ALA A 134 10.02 -11.05 -3.07
C ALA A 134 11.54 -11.11 -3.28
N TYR A 135 12.14 -9.96 -3.61
CA TYR A 135 13.55 -9.87 -3.97
C TYR A 135 14.23 -8.63 -3.40
N PHE A 136 15.54 -8.75 -3.20
CA PHE A 136 16.47 -7.62 -3.13
C PHE A 136 17.04 -7.37 -4.53
N VAL A 137 17.22 -6.11 -4.90
CA VAL A 137 17.83 -5.67 -6.15
C VAL A 137 19.20 -5.06 -5.86
N HIS A 138 20.25 -5.55 -6.54
CA HIS A 138 21.61 -5.11 -6.26
C HIS A 138 22.48 -4.98 -7.51
N ILE A 139 23.51 -4.14 -7.44
CA ILE A 139 24.61 -4.09 -8.40
C ILE A 139 25.93 -4.21 -7.64
N SER A 140 26.76 -5.20 -7.99
CA SER A 140 28.09 -5.40 -7.38
C SER A 140 28.06 -5.44 -5.84
N GLY A 141 27.03 -6.03 -5.25
CA GLY A 141 26.82 -6.12 -3.80
C GLY A 141 26.14 -4.91 -3.16
N ASP A 142 26.00 -3.83 -3.87
CA ASP A 142 25.30 -2.63 -3.41
C ASP A 142 23.79 -2.78 -3.53
N LEU A 143 23.05 -2.69 -2.42
CA LEU A 143 21.61 -2.75 -2.41
C LEU A 143 20.99 -1.49 -3.04
N LEU A 144 20.19 -1.66 -4.10
CA LEU A 144 19.47 -0.60 -4.80
C LEU A 144 18.03 -0.45 -4.32
N GLY A 145 17.39 -1.58 -4.00
CA GLY A 145 15.99 -1.58 -3.59
C GLY A 145 15.46 -2.97 -3.37
N ILE A 146 14.17 -3.05 -3.19
CA ILE A 146 13.41 -4.27 -2.95
C ILE A 146 12.10 -4.23 -3.75
N PHE A 147 11.55 -5.40 -4.06
CA PHE A 147 10.17 -5.51 -4.54
C PHE A 147 9.52 -6.84 -4.13
N TRP A 148 8.18 -6.88 -4.23
CA TRP A 148 7.36 -8.10 -4.09
C TRP A 148 6.33 -8.13 -5.20
N LEU A 149 6.46 -9.11 -6.08
CA LEU A 149 5.61 -9.38 -7.22
C LEU A 149 4.86 -10.71 -7.01
N GLU A 150 3.55 -10.72 -7.19
CA GLU A 150 2.72 -11.92 -7.05
C GLU A 150 1.61 -11.92 -8.12
N GLY A 151 1.57 -12.92 -8.98
CA GLY A 151 0.51 -13.08 -9.98
C GLY A 151 0.32 -11.86 -10.91
N GLY A 152 1.41 -11.21 -11.33
CA GLY A 152 1.36 -10.01 -12.17
C GLY A 152 1.06 -8.71 -11.41
N LYS A 153 0.80 -8.78 -10.09
CA LYS A 153 0.57 -7.60 -9.25
C LYS A 153 1.81 -7.26 -8.43
N LEU A 154 2.27 -6.02 -8.54
CA LEU A 154 3.32 -5.47 -7.69
C LEU A 154 2.72 -5.07 -6.35
N LEU A 155 3.06 -5.83 -5.31
CA LEU A 155 2.54 -5.64 -3.95
C LEU A 155 3.38 -4.68 -3.12
N ALA A 156 4.69 -4.63 -3.40
CA ALA A 156 5.61 -3.73 -2.72
C ALA A 156 6.79 -3.38 -3.64
N ILE A 157 7.26 -2.14 -3.56
CA ILE A 157 8.51 -1.70 -4.18
C ILE A 157 9.10 -0.53 -3.39
N ALA A 158 10.39 -0.58 -3.18
CA ALA A 158 11.12 0.54 -2.57
C ALA A 158 12.54 0.65 -3.14
N ALA A 159 12.93 1.87 -3.50
CA ALA A 159 14.32 2.19 -3.80
C ALA A 159 15.03 2.64 -2.53
N VAL A 160 16.14 2.00 -2.20
CA VAL A 160 16.99 2.35 -1.04
C VAL A 160 17.94 3.49 -1.40
N LYS A 161 18.48 3.48 -2.61
CA LYS A 161 19.33 4.56 -3.12
C LYS A 161 18.51 5.58 -3.91
N ARG A 162 18.83 6.87 -3.72
CA ARG A 162 18.22 7.95 -4.51
C ARG A 162 18.50 7.73 -6.00
N GLY A 163 17.43 7.77 -6.82
CA GLY A 163 17.54 7.58 -8.27
C GLY A 163 17.42 6.12 -8.74
N ALA A 164 17.54 5.13 -7.85
CA ALA A 164 17.50 3.72 -8.23
C ALA A 164 16.11 3.17 -8.59
N GLY A 165 15.04 3.94 -8.40
CA GLY A 165 13.67 3.45 -8.62
C GLY A 165 13.41 2.93 -10.03
N GLU A 166 14.00 3.54 -11.06
CA GLU A 166 13.88 3.11 -12.45
C GLU A 166 14.56 1.76 -12.67
N ILE A 167 15.79 1.59 -12.16
CA ILE A 167 16.53 0.31 -12.23
C ILE A 167 15.75 -0.80 -11.51
N VAL A 168 15.23 -0.52 -10.31
CA VAL A 168 14.43 -1.49 -9.55
C VAL A 168 13.19 -1.92 -10.33
N MET A 169 12.51 -0.98 -10.98
CA MET A 169 11.34 -1.28 -11.81
C MET A 169 11.70 -2.11 -13.04
N HIS A 170 12.73 -1.72 -13.82
CA HIS A 170 13.17 -2.50 -14.98
C HIS A 170 13.60 -3.91 -14.59
N THR A 171 14.32 -4.06 -13.46
CA THR A 171 14.72 -5.37 -12.93
C THR A 171 13.51 -6.23 -12.56
N MET A 172 12.51 -5.66 -11.90
CA MET A 172 11.27 -6.37 -11.60
C MET A 172 10.52 -6.74 -12.89
N MET A 173 10.38 -5.81 -13.84
CA MET A 173 9.71 -6.05 -15.13
C MET A 173 10.41 -7.11 -15.98
N SER A 174 11.71 -7.34 -15.81
CA SER A 174 12.45 -8.39 -16.54
C SER A 174 11.97 -9.80 -16.19
N LEU A 175 11.36 -9.98 -15.00
CA LEU A 175 10.73 -11.25 -14.62
C LEU A 175 9.39 -11.51 -15.33
N MET A 176 8.80 -10.46 -15.91
CA MET A 176 7.43 -10.46 -16.48
C MET A 176 7.41 -10.11 -17.95
N LYS A 177 8.42 -10.43 -18.73
CA LYS A 177 8.56 -10.00 -20.14
C LYS A 177 7.25 -10.15 -20.93
N GLY A 178 6.67 -9.03 -21.34
CA GLY A 178 5.45 -8.98 -22.15
C GLY A 178 4.14 -9.22 -21.40
N GLU A 179 4.19 -9.53 -20.10
CA GLU A 179 2.99 -9.71 -19.28
C GLU A 179 2.43 -8.38 -18.79
N GLN A 180 1.16 -8.40 -18.36
CA GLN A 180 0.51 -7.25 -17.77
C GLN A 180 0.96 -7.06 -16.33
N LEU A 181 1.50 -5.88 -16.03
CA LEU A 181 1.82 -5.42 -14.69
C LEU A 181 0.65 -4.60 -14.13
N VAL A 182 0.26 -4.90 -12.90
CA VAL A 182 -0.75 -4.16 -12.14
C VAL A 182 -0.16 -3.70 -10.82
N LEU A 183 -0.46 -2.48 -10.41
CA LEU A 183 -0.08 -1.95 -9.09
C LEU A 183 -1.11 -0.95 -8.56
N ASP A 184 -1.10 -0.75 -7.26
CA ASP A 184 -1.88 0.29 -6.59
C ASP A 184 -0.94 1.39 -6.09
N VAL A 185 -1.36 2.67 -6.25
CA VAL A 185 -0.56 3.82 -5.81
C VAL A 185 -1.42 4.92 -5.21
N ALA A 186 -0.98 5.48 -4.08
CA ALA A 186 -1.62 6.65 -3.48
C ALA A 186 -1.48 7.89 -4.38
N SER A 187 -2.55 8.66 -4.54
CA SER A 187 -2.59 9.86 -5.37
C SER A 187 -1.59 10.94 -4.93
N THR A 188 -1.20 10.90 -3.67
CA THR A 188 -0.21 11.80 -3.07
C THR A 188 1.23 11.39 -3.40
N ASN A 189 1.49 10.13 -3.76
CA ASN A 189 2.82 9.65 -4.16
C ASN A 189 3.18 10.04 -5.60
N LYS A 190 3.25 11.36 -5.85
CA LYS A 190 3.51 11.92 -7.18
C LYS A 190 4.79 11.43 -7.82
N ARG A 191 5.82 11.10 -7.01
CA ARG A 191 7.09 10.59 -7.51
C ARG A 191 6.94 9.20 -8.11
N ALA A 192 6.24 8.30 -7.42
CA ALA A 192 5.99 6.95 -7.91
C ALA A 192 5.09 6.99 -9.17
N ILE A 193 4.01 7.80 -9.14
CA ILE A 193 3.11 7.95 -10.30
C ILE A 193 3.89 8.38 -11.55
N ARG A 194 4.73 9.42 -11.45
CA ARG A 194 5.55 9.88 -12.58
C ARG A 194 6.51 8.80 -13.11
N LEU A 195 7.07 8.00 -12.21
CA LEU A 195 7.93 6.88 -12.61
C LEU A 195 7.12 5.82 -13.37
N TYR A 196 5.97 5.44 -12.87
CA TYR A 196 5.10 4.44 -13.49
C TYR A 196 4.58 4.92 -14.86
N GLU A 197 4.14 6.17 -14.95
CA GLU A 197 3.74 6.80 -16.23
C GLU A 197 4.88 6.82 -17.26
N LYS A 198 6.11 7.17 -16.82
CA LYS A 198 7.33 7.11 -17.67
C LYS A 198 7.59 5.69 -18.21
N LEU A 199 7.26 4.67 -17.41
CA LEU A 199 7.42 3.26 -17.79
C LEU A 199 6.20 2.69 -18.55
N GLY A 200 5.27 3.54 -18.97
CA GLY A 200 4.12 3.16 -19.80
C GLY A 200 2.92 2.60 -19.03
N LEU A 201 2.89 2.69 -17.69
CA LEU A 201 1.70 2.33 -16.94
C LEU A 201 0.69 3.47 -16.96
N LEU A 202 -0.58 3.13 -17.10
CA LEU A 202 -1.70 4.08 -17.15
C LEU A 202 -2.61 3.87 -15.93
N LYS A 203 -3.19 4.94 -15.42
CA LYS A 203 -4.24 4.87 -14.41
C LYS A 203 -5.49 4.27 -15.03
N THR A 204 -6.02 3.20 -14.44
CA THR A 204 -7.20 2.48 -14.95
C THR A 204 -8.45 2.70 -14.11
N SER A 205 -8.31 2.77 -12.80
CA SER A 205 -9.43 2.99 -11.89
C SER A 205 -9.00 3.63 -10.58
N GLU A 206 -9.95 4.26 -9.89
CA GLU A 206 -9.82 4.65 -8.49
C GLU A 206 -10.33 3.49 -7.63
N VAL A 207 -9.42 2.89 -6.85
CA VAL A 207 -9.70 1.73 -6.01
C VAL A 207 -10.33 2.12 -4.69
N SER A 208 -9.92 3.25 -4.14
CA SER A 208 -10.45 3.80 -2.88
C SER A 208 -10.18 5.29 -2.76
N ARG A 209 -11.06 5.96 -1.99
CA ARG A 209 -10.96 7.39 -1.68
C ARG A 209 -11.10 7.57 -0.17
N TRP A 210 -10.09 8.13 0.45
CA TRP A 210 -10.01 8.31 1.89
C TRP A 210 -10.12 9.78 2.28
N HIS A 211 -11.02 10.08 3.21
CA HIS A 211 -11.24 11.41 3.75
C HIS A 211 -10.72 11.48 5.18
N ARG A 212 -10.15 12.60 5.56
CA ARG A 212 -9.69 12.82 6.92
C ARG A 212 -10.87 13.27 7.79
N VAL A 213 -11.19 12.48 8.80
CA VAL A 213 -12.30 12.75 9.74
C VAL A 213 -11.83 13.14 11.13
N LEU A 214 -10.51 12.98 11.40
CA LEU A 214 -9.82 13.51 12.59
C LEU A 214 -8.33 13.76 12.30
#